data_2704e8b6485c944cc3aec6f091efdce3
#
_entry.id   2704e8b6485c944cc3aec6f091efdce3
#
_cell.length_a   1.000
_cell.length_b   1.000
_cell.length_c   1.000
_cell.angle_alpha   90.00
_cell.angle_beta   90.00
_cell.angle_gamma   90.00
#
_symmetry.space_group_name_H-M   'P 1'
#
loop_
_entity.id
_entity.type
_entity.pdbx_description
1 polymer ?
#
loop_
_entity_poly.entity_id
_entity_poly.type
_entity_poly.pdbx_seq_one_letter_code
_entity_poly.pdbx_strand_id
1 'polypeptide(L)'
;ICYYNDFMKKRILLLLISIITILLSYNGITSAEGPKNYLKGKFYSSVKDHFLIATEKMTDDRFQKTVIAMLENDEDGAWGLVINKPLGSWPIAMLLDPEINTPEEREELYKVNIPVFWGGPVGTKQIFILHSNEYQSDTTNNYGNISISQDYNILIDIIKNKGPEKSLVILGYSGWGEGQLEGEMERDHWILSDIDLNITFGEEIDKKWDEAYKKSFIKI
;
A
#
# COMPACT_ATOMS: atom_id res chain seq x y z
N ILE A 1 30.57 -55.24 34.75
CA ILE A 1 29.97 -55.01 33.37
C ILE A 1 28.49 -54.68 33.44
N CYS A 2 27.75 -55.21 34.42
CA CYS A 2 26.29 -54.98 34.51
C CYS A 2 25.90 -53.52 34.89
N TYR A 3 26.68 -52.85 35.79
CA TYR A 3 26.41 -51.48 36.24
C TYR A 3 26.62 -50.37 35.17
N TYR A 4 27.54 -50.58 34.22
CA TYR A 4 27.84 -49.62 33.17
C TYR A 4 26.72 -49.52 32.14
N ASN A 5 26.07 -50.65 31.88
CA ASN A 5 24.97 -50.72 30.89
C ASN A 5 23.69 -50.03 31.39
N ASP A 6 23.43 -50.01 32.68
CA ASP A 6 22.24 -49.39 33.28
C ASP A 6 22.39 -47.85 33.36
N PHE A 7 23.60 -47.36 33.62
CA PHE A 7 23.92 -45.95 33.62
C PHE A 7 23.85 -45.32 32.23
N MET A 8 24.31 -46.04 31.19
CA MET A 8 24.19 -45.61 29.79
C MET A 8 22.73 -45.56 29.33
N LYS A 9 21.92 -46.54 29.68
CA LYS A 9 20.48 -46.60 29.36
C LYS A 9 19.72 -45.43 30.00
N LYS A 10 20.01 -45.07 31.25
CA LYS A 10 19.41 -43.91 31.92
C LYS A 10 19.79 -42.58 31.26
N ARG A 11 21.04 -42.42 30.83
CA ARG A 11 21.46 -41.21 30.09
C ARG A 11 20.82 -41.09 28.72
N ILE A 12 20.68 -42.17 27.98
CA ILE A 12 20.00 -42.19 26.68
C ILE A 12 18.50 -41.88 26.86
N LEU A 13 17.88 -42.42 27.91
CA LEU A 13 16.47 -42.14 28.21
C LEU A 13 16.24 -40.66 28.58
N LEU A 14 17.14 -40.06 29.37
CA LEU A 14 17.08 -38.63 29.73
C LEU A 14 17.31 -37.72 28.52
N LEU A 15 18.21 -38.10 27.59
CA LEU A 15 18.40 -37.37 26.32
C LEU A 15 17.18 -37.49 25.41
N LEU A 16 16.55 -38.64 25.31
CA LEU A 16 15.32 -38.82 24.53
C LEU A 16 14.16 -38.03 25.14
N ILE A 17 14.01 -37.97 26.46
CA ILE A 17 12.99 -37.15 27.11
C ILE A 17 13.26 -35.66 26.87
N SER A 18 14.51 -35.20 26.90
CA SER A 18 14.82 -33.79 26.61
C SER A 18 14.57 -33.41 25.15
N ILE A 19 14.82 -34.31 24.21
CA ILE A 19 14.53 -34.12 22.79
C ILE A 19 13.01 -34.08 22.55
N ILE A 20 12.24 -34.94 23.22
CA ILE A 20 10.77 -34.96 23.14
C ILE A 20 10.17 -33.69 23.75
N THR A 21 10.72 -33.18 24.86
CA THR A 21 10.26 -31.91 25.45
C THR A 21 10.61 -30.71 24.57
N ILE A 22 11.76 -30.71 23.89
CA ILE A 22 12.10 -29.68 22.90
C ILE A 22 11.19 -29.75 21.66
N LEU A 23 10.90 -30.97 21.18
CA LEU A 23 9.96 -31.17 20.07
C LEU A 23 8.50 -30.80 20.42
N LEU A 24 8.08 -30.98 21.66
CA LEU A 24 6.77 -30.59 22.16
C LEU A 24 6.67 -29.06 22.39
N SER A 25 7.77 -28.38 22.70
CA SER A 25 7.83 -26.93 22.80
C SER A 25 7.91 -26.24 21.42
N TYR A 26 8.33 -26.98 20.37
CA TYR A 26 8.33 -26.46 18.98
C TYR A 26 6.98 -26.59 18.27
N ASN A 27 5.99 -27.27 18.88
CA ASN A 27 4.61 -27.31 18.39
C ASN A 27 3.73 -26.17 18.93
N GLY A 28 4.32 -25.10 19.44
CA GLY A 28 3.71 -23.78 19.41
C GLY A 28 3.70 -23.27 17.97
N ILE A 29 2.96 -23.97 17.07
CA ILE A 29 2.42 -23.33 15.90
C ILE A 29 1.49 -22.27 16.52
N THR A 30 1.97 -21.03 16.59
CA THR A 30 1.07 -19.89 16.58
C THR A 30 0.24 -20.11 15.31
N SER A 31 -0.97 -20.62 15.50
CA SER A 31 -1.95 -20.55 14.43
C SER A 31 -1.93 -19.08 14.06
N ALA A 32 -1.46 -18.77 12.85
CA ALA A 32 -1.68 -17.43 12.29
C ALA A 32 -3.14 -17.14 12.56
N GLU A 33 -3.42 -16.13 13.39
CA GLU A 33 -4.79 -15.72 13.62
C GLU A 33 -5.38 -15.55 12.23
N GLY A 34 -6.45 -16.26 11.93
CA GLY A 34 -7.12 -16.15 10.64
C GLY A 34 -7.47 -14.70 10.39
N PRO A 35 -7.73 -14.29 9.17
CA PRO A 35 -7.93 -12.89 8.80
C PRO A 35 -8.93 -12.25 9.75
N LYS A 36 -8.48 -11.16 10.41
CA LYS A 36 -9.33 -10.41 11.34
C LYS A 36 -10.50 -9.83 10.57
N ASN A 37 -11.70 -9.89 11.17
CA ASN A 37 -12.88 -9.30 10.58
C ASN A 37 -12.90 -7.79 10.84
N TYR A 38 -12.43 -7.02 9.89
CA TYR A 38 -12.39 -5.57 9.97
C TYR A 38 -13.72 -4.87 9.65
N LEU A 39 -14.73 -5.62 9.19
CA LEU A 39 -16.03 -5.06 8.77
C LEU A 39 -17.18 -5.97 9.24
N LYS A 40 -17.60 -5.90 10.49
CA LYS A 40 -18.89 -6.42 11.03
C LYS A 40 -19.49 -7.60 10.24
N GLY A 41 -18.72 -8.69 10.02
CA GLY A 41 -19.15 -9.89 9.31
C GLY A 41 -18.52 -10.10 7.92
N LYS A 42 -17.75 -9.18 7.37
CA LYS A 42 -16.98 -9.40 6.14
C LYS A 42 -15.53 -9.71 6.48
N PHE A 43 -15.00 -10.77 5.89
CA PHE A 43 -13.62 -11.18 6.04
C PHE A 43 -12.84 -10.71 4.80
N TYR A 44 -11.83 -9.87 5.02
CA TYR A 44 -10.82 -9.58 4.03
C TYR A 44 -9.54 -10.30 4.45
N SER A 45 -9.00 -11.11 3.57
CA SER A 45 -7.70 -11.78 3.80
C SER A 45 -6.54 -10.79 3.75
N SER A 46 -6.74 -9.62 3.13
CA SER A 46 -5.77 -8.55 2.98
C SER A 46 -6.49 -7.25 2.63
N VAL A 47 -5.88 -6.11 2.95
CA VAL A 47 -6.32 -4.79 2.46
C VAL A 47 -5.77 -4.48 1.06
N LYS A 48 -4.82 -5.28 0.57
CA LYS A 48 -4.25 -5.15 -0.76
C LYS A 48 -5.35 -5.15 -1.84
N ASP A 49 -5.17 -4.36 -2.88
CA ASP A 49 -6.10 -4.20 -4.01
C ASP A 49 -7.48 -3.65 -3.61
N HIS A 50 -7.56 -2.95 -2.46
CA HIS A 50 -8.76 -2.27 -1.98
C HIS A 50 -8.49 -0.79 -1.76
N PHE A 51 -9.57 -0.01 -1.72
CA PHE A 51 -9.52 1.31 -1.10
C PHE A 51 -9.60 1.18 0.42
N LEU A 52 -8.69 1.87 1.11
CA LEU A 52 -8.77 2.15 2.53
C LEU A 52 -9.36 3.56 2.68
N ILE A 53 -10.53 3.67 3.26
CA ILE A 53 -11.32 4.90 3.29
C ILE A 53 -11.43 5.38 4.74
N ALA A 54 -10.98 6.61 5.00
CA ALA A 54 -11.10 7.20 6.33
C ALA A 54 -12.56 7.37 6.73
N THR A 55 -12.91 6.91 7.93
CA THR A 55 -14.25 7.14 8.48
C THR A 55 -14.33 8.51 9.18
N GLU A 56 -15.52 8.89 9.63
CA GLU A 56 -15.71 10.09 10.45
C GLU A 56 -15.03 10.00 11.83
N LYS A 57 -14.60 8.79 12.26
CA LYS A 57 -13.84 8.56 13.49
C LYS A 57 -12.33 8.78 13.33
N MET A 58 -11.85 9.09 12.11
CA MET A 58 -10.45 9.38 11.87
C MET A 58 -9.99 10.57 12.71
N THR A 59 -9.01 10.33 13.57
CA THR A 59 -8.47 11.34 14.50
C THR A 59 -7.25 12.09 13.98
N ASP A 60 -6.56 11.53 12.97
CA ASP A 60 -5.44 12.22 12.32
C ASP A 60 -5.95 13.14 11.22
N ASP A 61 -5.82 14.45 11.42
CA ASP A 61 -6.32 15.49 10.51
C ASP A 61 -5.77 15.36 9.08
N ARG A 62 -4.56 14.80 8.93
CA ARG A 62 -3.95 14.56 7.62
C ARG A 62 -4.76 13.57 6.80
N PHE A 63 -5.36 12.60 7.48
CA PHE A 63 -6.10 11.50 6.86
C PHE A 63 -7.63 11.66 6.89
N GLN A 64 -8.15 12.73 7.49
CA GLN A 64 -9.59 13.00 7.40
C GLN A 64 -10.06 13.08 5.96
N LYS A 65 -11.16 12.36 5.66
CA LYS A 65 -11.73 12.27 4.31
C LYS A 65 -10.72 11.85 3.23
N THR A 66 -9.81 10.94 3.54
CA THR A 66 -8.91 10.35 2.55
C THR A 66 -9.44 9.05 1.98
N VAL A 67 -9.05 8.80 0.74
CA VAL A 67 -9.15 7.51 0.05
C VAL A 67 -7.74 7.07 -0.33
N ILE A 68 -7.34 5.89 0.08
CA ILE A 68 -6.02 5.32 -0.16
C ILE A 68 -6.16 4.08 -1.01
N ALA A 69 -5.48 4.02 -2.15
CA ALA A 69 -5.34 2.79 -2.93
C ALA A 69 -4.25 1.93 -2.27
N MET A 70 -4.63 0.79 -1.69
CA MET A 70 -3.73 -0.10 -0.99
C MET A 70 -3.00 -1.01 -1.98
N LEU A 71 -1.68 -1.07 -1.89
CA LEU A 71 -0.82 -1.75 -2.84
C LEU A 71 -0.26 -3.05 -2.27
N GLU A 72 0.22 -3.02 -1.04
CA GLU A 72 0.76 -4.19 -0.36
C GLU A 72 0.27 -4.28 1.08
N ASN A 73 0.17 -5.52 1.53
CA ASN A 73 -0.12 -5.85 2.92
C ASN A 73 0.41 -7.26 3.19
N ASP A 74 1.45 -7.33 4.00
CA ASP A 74 2.14 -8.56 4.38
C ASP A 74 2.50 -8.56 5.88
N GLU A 75 3.40 -9.46 6.30
CA GLU A 75 3.82 -9.61 7.70
C GLU A 75 4.58 -8.39 8.21
N ASP A 76 5.27 -7.66 7.34
CA ASP A 76 6.07 -6.48 7.69
C ASP A 76 5.23 -5.20 7.78
N GLY A 77 4.00 -5.21 7.24
CA GLY A 77 3.06 -4.11 7.30
C GLY A 77 2.22 -3.90 6.05
N ALA A 78 1.84 -2.64 5.80
CA ALA A 78 1.02 -2.27 4.66
C ALA A 78 1.43 -0.91 4.12
N TRP A 79 1.21 -0.67 2.82
CA TRP A 79 1.37 0.65 2.23
C TRP A 79 0.42 0.90 1.07
N GLY A 80 0.17 2.19 0.83
CA GLY A 80 -0.71 2.64 -0.23
C GLY A 80 -0.57 4.12 -0.53
N LEU A 81 -1.29 4.59 -1.53
CA LEU A 81 -1.24 5.95 -2.04
C LEU A 81 -2.57 6.68 -1.83
N VAL A 82 -2.55 7.81 -1.16
CA VAL A 82 -3.72 8.71 -1.09
C VAL A 82 -3.99 9.27 -2.49
N ILE A 83 -5.25 9.21 -2.94
CA ILE A 83 -5.65 9.57 -4.31
C ILE A 83 -6.50 10.84 -4.41
N ASN A 84 -6.82 11.47 -3.29
CA ASN A 84 -7.77 12.58 -3.24
C ASN A 84 -7.30 13.81 -2.44
N LYS A 85 -5.99 13.98 -2.27
CA LYS A 85 -5.40 15.16 -1.61
C LYS A 85 -4.49 15.92 -2.59
N PRO A 86 -5.02 16.91 -3.35
CA PRO A 86 -4.23 17.66 -4.30
C PRO A 86 -3.22 18.58 -3.58
N LEU A 87 -2.00 18.63 -4.09
CA LEU A 87 -0.96 19.60 -3.71
C LEU A 87 -0.94 20.82 -4.62
N GLY A 88 -1.64 20.74 -5.74
CA GLY A 88 -1.69 21.77 -6.76
C GLY A 88 -1.14 21.28 -8.10
N SER A 89 -0.90 22.23 -9.00
CA SER A 89 -0.35 21.96 -10.33
C SER A 89 1.09 22.46 -10.39
N TRP A 90 2.05 21.55 -10.68
CA TRP A 90 3.47 21.83 -10.64
C TRP A 90 4.11 21.70 -12.01
N PRO A 91 5.11 22.55 -12.36
CA PRO A 91 5.93 22.34 -13.56
C PRO A 91 6.58 20.98 -13.56
N ILE A 92 6.50 20.24 -14.67
CA ILE A 92 7.11 18.92 -14.79
C ILE A 92 8.62 18.96 -14.51
N ALA A 93 9.30 20.02 -14.90
CA ALA A 93 10.73 20.21 -14.62
C ALA A 93 11.08 20.13 -13.12
N MET A 94 10.13 20.37 -12.21
CA MET A 94 10.33 20.24 -10.76
C MET A 94 10.25 18.79 -10.27
N LEU A 95 9.67 17.92 -11.06
CA LEU A 95 9.50 16.50 -10.75
C LEU A 95 10.60 15.61 -11.35
N LEU A 96 11.36 16.14 -12.30
CA LEU A 96 12.43 15.42 -12.98
C LEU A 96 13.78 15.69 -12.30
N ASP A 97 14.68 14.68 -12.39
CA ASP A 97 16.06 14.87 -12.00
C ASP A 97 16.71 15.98 -12.88
N PRO A 98 17.36 16.97 -12.26
CA PRO A 98 18.03 18.05 -12.97
C PRO A 98 19.07 17.59 -14.01
N GLU A 99 19.65 16.41 -13.84
CA GLU A 99 20.72 15.89 -14.70
C GLU A 99 20.20 15.15 -15.95
N ILE A 100 18.90 14.85 -16.02
CA ILE A 100 18.33 14.03 -17.12
C ILE A 100 18.14 14.86 -18.42
N ASN A 101 17.93 16.18 -18.32
CA ASN A 101 17.57 17.03 -19.46
C ASN A 101 18.58 18.17 -19.66
N THR A 102 18.74 18.60 -20.92
CA THR A 102 19.50 19.81 -21.21
C THR A 102 18.83 21.05 -20.61
N PRO A 103 19.56 22.16 -20.39
CA PRO A 103 18.98 23.41 -19.90
C PRO A 103 17.80 23.90 -20.75
N GLU A 104 17.92 23.79 -22.09
CA GLU A 104 16.90 24.20 -23.06
C GLU A 104 15.63 23.33 -22.94
N GLU A 105 15.79 22.01 -22.84
CA GLU A 105 14.65 21.09 -22.65
C GLU A 105 13.95 21.36 -21.31
N ARG A 106 14.71 21.63 -20.25
CA ARG A 106 14.13 21.98 -18.94
C ARG A 106 13.33 23.27 -18.98
N GLU A 107 13.77 24.29 -19.74
CA GLU A 107 13.04 25.54 -19.88
C GLU A 107 11.63 25.29 -20.49
N GLU A 108 11.53 24.42 -21.48
CA GLU A 108 10.23 24.01 -22.03
C GLU A 108 9.39 23.21 -21.01
N LEU A 109 10.00 22.34 -20.24
CA LEU A 109 9.31 21.55 -19.21
C LEU A 109 8.81 22.39 -18.02
N TYR A 110 9.40 23.56 -17.77
CA TYR A 110 8.87 24.53 -16.80
C TYR A 110 7.56 25.17 -17.24
N LYS A 111 7.24 25.16 -18.54
CA LYS A 111 6.00 25.72 -19.09
C LYS A 111 4.82 24.74 -18.99
N VAL A 112 5.09 23.47 -18.76
CA VAL A 112 4.07 22.41 -18.71
C VAL A 112 3.81 22.05 -17.26
N ASN A 113 2.57 22.22 -16.80
CA ASN A 113 2.15 21.87 -15.45
C ASN A 113 1.34 20.59 -15.43
N ILE A 114 1.51 19.79 -14.37
CA ILE A 114 0.75 18.57 -14.13
C ILE A 114 0.17 18.58 -12.70
N PRO A 115 -1.05 18.09 -12.48
CA PRO A 115 -1.61 17.94 -11.15
C PRO A 115 -0.76 16.97 -10.30
N VAL A 116 -0.45 17.37 -9.07
CA VAL A 116 0.33 16.57 -8.12
C VAL A 116 -0.50 16.36 -6.86
N PHE A 117 -0.46 15.13 -6.34
CA PHE A 117 -1.22 14.71 -5.18
C PHE A 117 -0.29 14.31 -4.03
N TRP A 118 -0.74 14.46 -2.81
CA TRP A 118 -0.09 13.94 -1.62
C TRP A 118 -0.47 12.48 -1.42
N GLY A 119 0.51 11.57 -1.43
CA GLY A 119 0.29 10.13 -1.25
C GLY A 119 0.38 9.66 0.20
N GLY A 120 0.99 10.47 1.06
CA GLY A 120 1.18 10.17 2.47
C GLY A 120 2.41 10.82 3.07
N PRO A 121 2.63 10.63 4.39
CA PRO A 121 3.70 11.31 5.12
C PRO A 121 5.09 10.68 4.95
N VAL A 122 5.17 9.48 4.36
CA VAL A 122 6.43 8.74 4.22
C VAL A 122 7.05 9.04 2.85
N GLY A 123 8.38 9.18 2.79
CA GLY A 123 9.09 9.37 1.54
C GLY A 123 8.59 10.54 0.71
N THR A 124 8.35 11.71 1.31
CA THR A 124 7.67 12.87 0.68
C THR A 124 8.33 13.44 -0.56
N LYS A 125 9.55 12.98 -0.90
CA LYS A 125 10.25 13.31 -2.15
C LYS A 125 10.16 12.21 -3.21
N GLN A 126 9.62 11.03 -2.85
CA GLN A 126 9.43 9.93 -3.80
C GLN A 126 8.21 10.22 -4.67
N ILE A 127 8.37 10.02 -5.95
CA ILE A 127 7.31 10.20 -6.94
C ILE A 127 6.80 8.83 -7.35
N PHE A 128 5.48 8.69 -7.31
CA PHE A 128 4.75 7.53 -7.81
C PHE A 128 3.79 8.00 -8.90
N ILE A 129 3.78 7.32 -10.01
CA ILE A 129 2.77 7.52 -11.05
C ILE A 129 1.82 6.34 -10.98
N LEU A 130 0.64 6.59 -10.40
CA LEU A 130 -0.49 5.66 -10.41
C LEU A 130 -1.20 5.80 -11.74
N HIS A 131 -1.38 4.71 -12.48
CA HIS A 131 -1.95 4.79 -13.82
C HIS A 131 -2.77 3.55 -14.22
N SER A 132 -3.47 3.65 -15.33
CA SER A 132 -4.22 2.56 -15.95
C SER A 132 -3.28 1.52 -16.58
N ASN A 133 -3.72 0.24 -16.60
CA ASN A 133 -2.85 -0.92 -16.85
C ASN A 133 -2.36 -1.09 -18.29
N GLU A 134 -2.91 -0.36 -19.26
CA GLU A 134 -2.54 -0.47 -20.67
C GLU A 134 -1.12 0.03 -20.98
N TYR A 135 -0.59 0.90 -20.12
CA TYR A 135 0.79 1.37 -20.24
C TYR A 135 1.73 0.48 -19.43
N GLN A 136 2.85 0.06 -20.04
CA GLN A 136 3.86 -0.77 -19.40
C GLN A 136 5.26 -0.22 -19.70
N SER A 137 6.11 -0.21 -18.69
CA SER A 137 7.55 0.10 -18.76
C SER A 137 8.32 -0.89 -17.91
N ASP A 138 9.65 -0.83 -17.96
CA ASP A 138 10.53 -1.71 -17.17
C ASP A 138 10.35 -1.53 -15.65
N THR A 139 9.77 -0.40 -15.21
CA THR A 139 9.55 -0.08 -13.79
C THR A 139 8.09 -0.18 -13.38
N THR A 140 7.21 -0.67 -14.26
CA THR A 140 5.78 -0.81 -13.97
C THR A 140 5.50 -2.03 -13.11
N ASN A 141 4.85 -1.82 -11.98
CA ASN A 141 4.30 -2.87 -11.13
C ASN A 141 2.77 -2.84 -11.20
N ASN A 142 2.16 -4.00 -11.42
CA ASN A 142 0.71 -4.12 -11.56
C ASN A 142 0.05 -4.53 -10.24
N TYR A 143 -1.02 -3.83 -9.85
CA TYR A 143 -1.81 -4.04 -8.64
C TYR A 143 -3.29 -4.14 -9.02
N GLY A 144 -3.75 -5.35 -9.31
CA GLY A 144 -5.12 -5.55 -9.78
C GLY A 144 -5.43 -4.75 -11.05
N ASN A 145 -6.32 -3.76 -10.93
CA ASN A 145 -6.76 -2.92 -12.05
C ASN A 145 -5.97 -1.61 -12.22
N ILE A 146 -4.95 -1.39 -11.40
CA ILE A 146 -4.10 -0.21 -11.44
C ILE A 146 -2.63 -0.61 -11.53
N SER A 147 -1.81 0.29 -12.04
CA SER A 147 -0.36 0.13 -12.13
C SER A 147 0.37 1.30 -11.50
N ILE A 148 1.58 1.04 -11.02
CA ILE A 148 2.49 2.04 -10.46
C ILE A 148 3.79 2.00 -11.23
N SER A 149 4.25 3.16 -11.66
CA SER A 149 5.59 3.36 -12.21
C SER A 149 6.35 4.42 -11.40
N GLN A 150 7.66 4.23 -11.29
CA GLN A 150 8.57 5.18 -10.64
C GLN A 150 9.61 5.74 -11.63
N ASP A 151 9.44 5.45 -12.91
CA ASP A 151 10.29 5.98 -13.98
C ASP A 151 9.80 7.37 -14.40
N TYR A 152 10.68 8.35 -14.31
CA TYR A 152 10.39 9.72 -14.72
C TYR A 152 10.08 9.86 -16.23
N ASN A 153 10.51 8.91 -17.07
CA ASN A 153 10.21 8.94 -18.50
C ASN A 153 8.70 8.87 -18.78
N ILE A 154 7.93 8.24 -17.90
CA ILE A 154 6.47 8.21 -18.02
C ILE A 154 5.86 9.62 -18.00
N LEU A 155 6.45 10.57 -17.24
CA LEU A 155 6.00 11.96 -17.22
C LEU A 155 6.21 12.63 -18.59
N ILE A 156 7.31 12.30 -19.25
CA ILE A 156 7.60 12.78 -20.61
C ILE A 156 6.64 12.15 -21.61
N ASP A 157 6.31 10.88 -21.45
CA ASP A 157 5.35 10.19 -22.31
C ASP A 157 3.94 10.76 -22.12
N ILE A 158 3.53 11.08 -20.90
CA ILE A 158 2.24 11.71 -20.60
C ILE A 158 2.09 13.03 -21.36
N ILE A 159 3.08 13.93 -21.29
CA ILE A 159 3.00 15.23 -22.00
C ILE A 159 3.08 15.10 -23.52
N LYS A 160 3.67 14.02 -24.02
CA LYS A 160 3.74 13.70 -25.45
C LYS A 160 2.49 12.94 -25.96
N ASN A 161 1.48 12.71 -25.11
CA ASN A 161 0.30 11.89 -25.38
C ASN A 161 0.66 10.45 -25.82
N LYS A 162 1.71 9.89 -25.24
CA LYS A 162 2.18 8.51 -25.41
C LYS A 162 2.15 7.71 -24.10
N GLY A 163 1.82 8.37 -23.00
CA GLY A 163 1.69 7.77 -21.68
C GLY A 163 0.36 7.03 -21.50
N PRO A 164 0.05 6.59 -20.27
CA PRO A 164 -1.20 5.93 -19.92
C PRO A 164 -2.40 6.86 -20.19
N GLU A 165 -3.55 6.25 -20.49
CA GLU A 165 -4.81 6.99 -20.71
C GLU A 165 -5.23 7.79 -19.47
N LYS A 166 -4.95 7.22 -18.29
CA LYS A 166 -5.29 7.84 -17.00
C LYS A 166 -4.11 7.74 -16.07
N SER A 167 -3.79 8.82 -15.37
CA SER A 167 -2.69 8.83 -14.40
C SER A 167 -2.90 9.87 -13.30
N LEU A 168 -2.29 9.60 -12.13
CA LEU A 168 -2.12 10.53 -11.02
C LEU A 168 -0.63 10.58 -10.66
N VAL A 169 -0.08 11.77 -10.55
CA VAL A 169 1.29 11.98 -10.05
C VAL A 169 1.22 12.22 -8.55
N ILE A 170 1.86 11.36 -7.79
CA ILE A 170 1.68 11.29 -6.34
C ILE A 170 3.04 11.42 -5.65
N LEU A 171 3.14 12.29 -4.64
CA LEU A 171 4.33 12.47 -3.82
C LEU A 171 4.17 11.80 -2.45
N GLY A 172 5.15 10.97 -2.09
CA GLY A 172 5.14 10.21 -0.87
C GLY A 172 4.12 9.08 -0.86
N TYR A 173 4.03 8.37 0.25
CA TYR A 173 3.10 7.27 0.44
C TYR A 173 2.64 7.17 1.89
N SER A 174 1.56 6.44 2.13
CA SER A 174 1.07 6.06 3.44
C SER A 174 1.58 4.67 3.77
N GLY A 175 2.17 4.49 4.94
CA GLY A 175 2.74 3.22 5.37
C GLY A 175 2.39 2.91 6.82
N TRP A 176 2.17 1.64 7.11
CA TRP A 176 1.89 1.08 8.43
C TRP A 176 2.89 -0.04 8.71
N GLY A 177 3.48 -0.03 9.89
CA GLY A 177 4.27 -1.16 10.39
C GLY A 177 3.36 -2.31 10.82
N GLU A 178 3.99 -3.45 11.17
CA GLU A 178 3.32 -4.66 11.65
C GLU A 178 2.26 -4.35 12.71
N GLY A 179 1.02 -4.79 12.48
CA GLY A 179 -0.12 -4.64 13.40
C GLY A 179 -0.67 -3.23 13.57
N GLN A 180 -0.06 -2.20 12.97
CA GLN A 180 -0.51 -0.82 13.12
C GLN A 180 -1.86 -0.59 12.43
N LEU A 181 -1.98 -1.03 11.17
CA LEU A 181 -3.22 -0.85 10.40
C LEU A 181 -4.38 -1.60 11.03
N GLU A 182 -4.15 -2.81 11.50
CA GLU A 182 -5.12 -3.63 12.21
C GLU A 182 -5.68 -2.89 13.43
N GLY A 183 -4.79 -2.32 14.24
CA GLY A 183 -5.18 -1.53 15.41
C GLY A 183 -6.00 -0.28 15.04
N GLU A 184 -5.74 0.36 13.92
CA GLU A 184 -6.52 1.50 13.44
C GLU A 184 -7.89 1.06 12.90
N MET A 185 -7.97 -0.08 12.22
CA MET A 185 -9.23 -0.66 11.76
C MET A 185 -10.11 -1.13 12.92
N GLU A 186 -9.55 -1.70 13.99
CA GLU A 186 -10.26 -2.06 15.21
C GLU A 186 -10.92 -0.86 15.90
N ARG A 187 -10.34 0.33 15.74
CA ARG A 187 -10.90 1.61 16.22
C ARG A 187 -11.90 2.24 15.25
N ASP A 188 -12.25 1.55 14.20
CA ASP A 188 -13.13 2.05 13.11
C ASP A 188 -12.59 3.32 12.41
N HIS A 189 -11.28 3.55 12.38
CA HIS A 189 -10.69 4.67 11.65
C HIS A 189 -10.80 4.49 10.14
N TRP A 190 -10.83 3.24 9.68
CA TRP A 190 -10.82 2.87 8.28
C TRP A 190 -11.92 1.85 7.95
N ILE A 191 -12.44 1.95 6.73
CA ILE A 191 -13.29 0.94 6.09
C ILE A 191 -12.73 0.59 4.73
N LEU A 192 -13.09 -0.58 4.20
CA LEU A 192 -12.63 -1.08 2.90
C LEU A 192 -13.73 -1.02 1.84
N SER A 193 -13.31 -0.78 0.61
CA SER A 193 -14.12 -0.95 -0.60
C SER A 193 -13.23 -1.46 -1.73
N ASP A 194 -13.82 -2.13 -2.71
CA ASP A 194 -13.07 -2.49 -3.93
C ASP A 194 -12.58 -1.23 -4.65
N ILE A 195 -11.39 -1.33 -5.27
CA ILE A 195 -10.89 -0.25 -6.13
C ILE A 195 -11.83 -0.05 -7.32
N ASP A 196 -12.19 1.21 -7.56
CA ASP A 196 -12.98 1.65 -8.69
C ASP A 196 -12.20 2.68 -9.52
N LEU A 197 -11.96 2.37 -10.79
CA LEU A 197 -11.18 3.22 -11.68
C LEU A 197 -11.82 4.59 -11.93
N ASN A 198 -13.17 4.67 -11.87
CA ASN A 198 -13.86 5.96 -12.01
C ASN A 198 -13.63 6.85 -10.78
N ILE A 199 -13.52 6.26 -9.59
CA ILE A 199 -13.15 6.99 -8.37
C ILE A 199 -11.65 7.30 -8.40
N THR A 200 -10.80 6.31 -8.75
CA THR A 200 -9.34 6.48 -8.78
C THR A 200 -8.94 7.66 -9.64
N PHE A 201 -9.42 7.68 -10.89
CA PHE A 201 -9.01 8.67 -11.90
C PHE A 201 -10.06 9.75 -12.16
N GLY A 202 -11.15 9.78 -11.39
CA GLY A 202 -12.20 10.80 -11.55
C GLY A 202 -11.69 12.22 -11.32
N GLU A 203 -12.21 13.16 -12.08
CA GLU A 203 -11.80 14.58 -12.03
C GLU A 203 -12.37 15.33 -10.82
N GLU A 204 -13.53 14.89 -10.29
CA GLU A 204 -14.20 15.51 -9.14
C GLU A 204 -13.55 15.06 -7.84
N ILE A 205 -12.35 15.58 -7.56
CA ILE A 205 -11.50 15.15 -6.44
C ILE A 205 -12.22 15.22 -5.09
N ASP A 206 -13.00 16.28 -4.88
CA ASP A 206 -13.73 16.51 -3.63
C ASP A 206 -14.84 15.47 -3.41
N LYS A 207 -15.32 14.80 -4.46
CA LYS A 207 -16.35 13.76 -4.38
C LYS A 207 -15.79 12.35 -4.15
N LYS A 208 -14.51 12.13 -4.43
CA LYS A 208 -13.90 10.79 -4.33
C LYS A 208 -14.15 10.10 -2.99
N TRP A 209 -14.03 10.85 -1.90
CA TRP A 209 -14.28 10.29 -0.57
C TRP A 209 -15.75 9.91 -0.38
N ASP A 210 -16.68 10.79 -0.70
CA ASP A 210 -18.12 10.51 -0.57
C ASP A 210 -18.56 9.33 -1.43
N GLU A 211 -18.03 9.21 -2.63
CA GLU A 211 -18.36 8.12 -3.56
C GLU A 211 -17.78 6.78 -3.06
N ALA A 212 -16.51 6.75 -2.66
CA ALA A 212 -15.88 5.56 -2.10
C ALA A 212 -16.57 5.13 -0.80
N TYR A 213 -16.89 6.10 0.08
CA TYR A 213 -17.55 5.84 1.35
C TYR A 213 -18.95 5.25 1.15
N LYS A 214 -19.76 5.81 0.25
CA LYS A 214 -21.08 5.26 -0.11
C LYS A 214 -20.98 3.85 -0.68
N LYS A 215 -19.98 3.61 -1.54
CA LYS A 215 -19.77 2.31 -2.18
C LYS A 215 -19.43 1.21 -1.16
N SER A 216 -18.74 1.54 -0.07
CA SER A 216 -18.38 0.58 0.98
C SER A 216 -19.61 -0.02 1.69
N PHE A 217 -20.77 0.65 1.66
CA PHE A 217 -22.02 0.20 2.29
C PHE A 217 -22.95 -0.57 1.34
N ILE A 218 -22.72 -0.54 0.02
CA ILE A 218 -23.67 -1.11 -0.97
C ILE A 218 -23.49 -2.62 -1.16
N LYS A 219 -22.40 -3.22 -0.70
CA LYS A 219 -22.18 -4.68 -0.76
C LYS A 219 -22.70 -5.37 0.50
N ILE A 220 -24.02 -5.51 0.58
CA ILE A 220 -24.71 -6.44 1.50
C ILE A 220 -25.33 -7.58 0.69
#